data_d14722821ef4e1e57318b084705a1799
#
_entry.id   d14722821ef4e1e57318b084705a1799
#
_cell.length_a   1.000
_cell.length_b   1.000
_cell.length_c   1.000
_cell.angle_alpha   90.00
_cell.angle_beta   90.00
_cell.angle_gamma   90.00
#
_symmetry.space_group_name_H-M   'P 1'
#
loop_
_entity.id
_entity.type
_entity.pdbx_description
1 polymer ?
#
loop_
_entity_poly.entity_id
_entity_poly.type
_entity_poly.pdbx_seq_one_letter_code
_entity_poly.pdbx_strand_id
1 'polypeptide(L)'
;MSNINRVLRIYLLLFLVGLLLTCVLVSRAATPDAEELLKRSDIYRNEWPSFVLRVKITNYESGKQDEESLYEVSQKGTEKTYVEFLSPREKGQHMLMLGDDMWIYLPDASRPIRITPLERLSGNASNGDVSRTHYASDYTPVYLRTEKVGAEDYYLLELTAKRKGSTYQRILYWLRVEDARPARAEFYLTSGKHIKSASFDEYASIGGRSQLVRMTLYDEIRHNSHSVLEYSGIAPRELPDKLFYQGRTDRF
;
A
#
# COMPACT_ATOMS: atom_id res chain seq x y z
N MET A 1 43.60 56.98 -28.19
CA MET A 1 42.54 56.70 -27.19
C MET A 1 41.34 55.89 -27.69
N SER A 2 41.19 55.66 -29.02
CA SER A 2 39.98 54.95 -29.54
C SER A 2 40.00 53.37 -29.45
N ASN A 3 41.20 52.76 -29.49
CA ASN A 3 41.33 51.29 -29.50
C ASN A 3 41.11 50.62 -28.15
N ILE A 4 41.44 51.29 -27.04
CA ILE A 4 41.28 50.74 -25.71
C ILE A 4 39.80 50.60 -25.36
N ASN A 5 38.97 51.54 -25.74
CA ASN A 5 37.53 51.51 -25.50
C ASN A 5 36.81 50.40 -26.36
N ARG A 6 37.33 50.04 -27.51
CA ARG A 6 36.81 48.93 -28.31
C ARG A 6 37.13 47.60 -27.70
N VAL A 7 38.35 47.41 -27.24
CA VAL A 7 38.79 46.17 -26.61
C VAL A 7 38.02 45.94 -25.28
N LEU A 8 37.87 46.98 -24.48
CA LEU A 8 37.11 46.91 -23.23
C LEU A 8 35.63 46.56 -23.45
N ARG A 9 34.98 47.06 -24.49
CA ARG A 9 33.60 46.74 -24.83
C ARG A 9 33.47 45.31 -25.32
N ILE A 10 34.44 44.74 -26.02
CA ILE A 10 34.44 43.33 -26.45
C ILE A 10 34.55 42.37 -25.24
N TYR A 11 35.44 42.68 -24.31
CA TYR A 11 35.56 41.87 -23.07
C TYR A 11 34.32 41.97 -22.19
N LEU A 12 33.68 43.14 -22.10
CA LEU A 12 32.43 43.33 -21.36
C LEU A 12 31.29 42.56 -22.00
N LEU A 13 31.19 42.54 -23.32
CA LEU A 13 30.20 41.74 -24.08
C LEU A 13 30.43 40.24 -23.92
N LEU A 14 31.68 39.76 -23.99
CA LEU A 14 32.04 38.39 -23.77
C LEU A 14 31.75 37.94 -22.32
N PHE A 15 31.97 38.79 -21.36
CA PHE A 15 31.65 38.55 -19.96
C PHE A 15 30.12 38.47 -19.72
N LEU A 16 29.34 39.38 -20.33
CA LEU A 16 27.88 39.34 -20.27
C LEU A 16 27.29 38.14 -20.98
N VAL A 17 27.83 37.71 -22.13
CA VAL A 17 27.41 36.49 -22.81
C VAL A 17 27.77 35.23 -22.00
N GLY A 18 28.95 35.21 -21.38
CA GLY A 18 29.36 34.16 -20.45
C GLY A 18 28.42 34.03 -19.21
N LEU A 19 28.02 35.17 -18.66
CA LEU A 19 27.08 35.23 -17.51
C LEU A 19 25.66 34.79 -17.90
N LEU A 20 25.21 35.04 -19.13
CA LEU A 20 23.94 34.61 -19.67
C LEU A 20 23.93 33.08 -19.97
N LEU A 21 25.07 32.49 -20.38
CA LEU A 21 25.16 31.05 -20.60
C LEU A 21 25.19 30.23 -19.30
N THR A 22 25.64 30.80 -18.19
CA THR A 22 25.65 30.09 -16.89
C THR A 22 24.27 30.01 -16.21
N CYS A 23 23.30 30.78 -16.70
CA CYS A 23 21.97 30.88 -16.07
C CYS A 23 20.96 29.85 -16.64
N VAL A 24 21.32 28.94 -17.54
CA VAL A 24 20.37 28.01 -18.21
C VAL A 24 20.59 26.54 -17.82
N LEU A 25 21.43 26.24 -16.86
CA LEU A 25 21.39 24.92 -16.21
C LEU A 25 20.34 24.90 -15.09
N VAL A 26 19.09 25.22 -15.43
CA VAL A 26 17.97 24.79 -14.60
C VAL A 26 17.98 23.27 -14.71
N SER A 27 18.57 22.63 -13.71
CA SER A 27 18.47 21.17 -13.52
C SER A 27 16.99 20.85 -13.46
N ARG A 28 16.45 20.39 -14.59
CA ARG A 28 15.09 19.85 -14.65
C ARG A 28 15.17 18.56 -13.87
N ALA A 29 14.83 18.62 -12.56
CA ALA A 29 14.73 17.42 -11.76
C ALA A 29 13.86 16.42 -12.56
N ALA A 30 14.42 15.26 -12.86
CA ALA A 30 13.69 14.23 -13.59
C ALA A 30 12.42 13.90 -12.77
N THR A 31 11.28 13.82 -13.46
CA THR A 31 10.04 13.37 -12.82
C THR A 31 10.27 11.99 -12.21
N PRO A 32 9.93 11.78 -10.93
CA PRO A 32 10.10 10.48 -10.29
C PRO A 32 9.37 9.39 -11.06
N ASP A 33 10.01 8.23 -11.20
CA ASP A 33 9.38 7.06 -11.81
C ASP A 33 8.35 6.46 -10.84
N ALA A 34 7.07 6.63 -11.16
CA ALA A 34 5.97 6.20 -10.31
C ALA A 34 5.89 4.67 -10.17
N GLU A 35 6.26 3.91 -11.22
CA GLU A 35 6.28 2.44 -11.14
C GLU A 35 7.37 1.94 -10.21
N GLU A 36 8.56 2.53 -10.30
CA GLU A 36 9.67 2.17 -9.42
C GLU A 36 9.37 2.57 -7.97
N LEU A 37 8.78 3.74 -7.73
CA LEU A 37 8.35 4.16 -6.40
C LEU A 37 7.33 3.19 -5.80
N LEU A 38 6.34 2.76 -6.59
CA LEU A 38 5.32 1.82 -6.12
C LEU A 38 5.91 0.44 -5.80
N LYS A 39 6.81 -0.08 -6.64
CA LYS A 39 7.54 -1.35 -6.37
C LYS A 39 8.36 -1.26 -5.09
N ARG A 40 9.07 -0.15 -4.89
CA ARG A 40 9.84 0.07 -3.66
C ARG A 40 8.96 0.16 -2.42
N SER A 41 7.77 0.75 -2.54
CA SER A 41 6.82 0.84 -1.43
C SER A 41 6.24 -0.52 -1.03
N ASP A 42 6.05 -1.43 -1.98
CA ASP A 42 5.50 -2.77 -1.70
C ASP A 42 6.44 -3.62 -0.82
N ILE A 43 7.76 -3.38 -0.87
CA ILE A 43 8.76 -4.10 -0.06
C ILE A 43 8.46 -3.98 1.44
N TYR A 44 7.91 -2.86 1.89
CA TYR A 44 7.56 -2.64 3.30
C TYR A 44 6.40 -3.50 3.81
N ARG A 45 5.70 -4.22 2.91
CA ARG A 45 4.56 -5.09 3.24
C ARG A 45 4.75 -6.52 2.72
N ASN A 46 5.58 -6.71 1.68
CA ASN A 46 5.66 -7.94 0.89
C ASN A 46 7.12 -8.24 0.52
N GLU A 47 7.98 -8.32 1.51
CA GLU A 47 9.42 -8.47 1.29
C GLU A 47 9.81 -9.84 0.70
N TRP A 48 9.02 -10.89 0.99
CA TRP A 48 9.34 -12.26 0.61
C TRP A 48 8.36 -12.83 -0.42
N PRO A 49 8.82 -13.68 -1.36
CA PRO A 49 7.93 -14.34 -2.33
C PRO A 49 6.89 -15.25 -1.68
N SER A 50 7.17 -15.74 -0.47
CA SER A 50 6.27 -16.59 0.31
C SER A 50 6.53 -16.38 1.79
N PHE A 51 5.48 -16.08 2.55
CA PHE A 51 5.60 -15.73 3.96
C PHE A 51 4.29 -15.96 4.72
N VAL A 52 4.40 -15.91 6.03
CA VAL A 52 3.26 -15.89 6.96
C VAL A 52 3.36 -14.68 7.86
N LEU A 53 2.21 -14.21 8.33
CA LEU A 53 2.11 -13.20 9.37
C LEU A 53 0.78 -13.35 10.12
N ARG A 54 0.68 -12.73 11.31
CA ARG A 54 -0.57 -12.56 12.03
C ARG A 54 -1.03 -11.12 11.97
N VAL A 55 -2.32 -10.95 11.75
CA VAL A 55 -2.98 -9.64 11.75
C VAL A 55 -3.98 -9.62 12.88
N LYS A 56 -3.75 -8.74 13.86
CA LYS A 56 -4.75 -8.40 14.87
C LYS A 56 -5.47 -7.12 14.43
N ILE A 57 -6.77 -7.15 14.37
CA ILE A 57 -7.61 -6.00 14.02
C ILE A 57 -8.41 -5.61 15.25
N THR A 58 -8.16 -4.41 15.76
CA THR A 58 -8.92 -3.83 16.88
C THR A 58 -9.79 -2.70 16.34
N ASN A 59 -11.10 -2.84 16.50
CA ASN A 59 -12.09 -1.90 16.01
C ASN A 59 -12.48 -0.91 17.11
N TYR A 60 -12.63 0.36 16.71
CA TYR A 60 -13.05 1.44 17.60
C TYR A 60 -14.26 2.15 17.01
N GLU A 61 -15.26 2.43 17.85
CA GLU A 61 -16.40 3.27 17.50
C GLU A 61 -16.60 4.34 18.59
N SER A 62 -16.69 5.60 18.16
CA SER A 62 -16.80 6.75 19.06
C SER A 62 -15.73 6.77 20.17
N GLY A 63 -14.49 6.38 19.84
CA GLY A 63 -13.34 6.35 20.73
C GLY A 63 -13.29 5.17 21.70
N LYS A 64 -14.25 4.24 21.63
CA LYS A 64 -14.27 3.02 22.45
C LYS A 64 -13.94 1.80 21.62
N GLN A 65 -13.16 0.90 22.21
CA GLN A 65 -12.92 -0.41 21.62
C GLN A 65 -14.23 -1.19 21.56
N ASP A 66 -14.55 -1.71 20.37
CA ASP A 66 -15.75 -2.50 20.09
C ASP A 66 -15.42 -3.99 19.99
N GLU A 67 -14.64 -4.38 18.99
CA GLU A 67 -14.32 -5.77 18.68
C GLU A 67 -12.85 -5.96 18.37
N GLU A 68 -12.33 -7.16 18.63
CA GLU A 68 -11.00 -7.58 18.25
C GLU A 68 -11.08 -8.89 17.46
N SER A 69 -10.36 -8.97 16.35
CA SER A 69 -10.25 -10.14 15.49
C SER A 69 -8.79 -10.48 15.23
N LEU A 70 -8.48 -11.77 15.14
CA LEU A 70 -7.13 -12.28 14.90
C LEU A 70 -7.12 -13.24 13.71
N TYR A 71 -6.17 -13.02 12.80
CA TYR A 71 -6.00 -13.80 11.57
C TYR A 71 -4.56 -14.26 11.42
N GLU A 72 -4.36 -15.44 10.81
CA GLU A 72 -3.06 -15.83 10.25
C GLU A 72 -3.16 -15.80 8.74
N VAL A 73 -2.25 -15.06 8.11
CA VAL A 73 -2.19 -14.86 6.67
C VAL A 73 -0.99 -15.61 6.12
N SER A 74 -1.23 -16.49 5.18
CA SER A 74 -0.22 -17.19 4.39
C SER A 74 -0.29 -16.69 2.95
N GLN A 75 0.81 -16.10 2.46
CA GLN A 75 0.85 -15.52 1.12
C GLN A 75 1.98 -16.13 0.29
N LYS A 76 1.68 -16.46 -0.98
CA LYS A 76 2.63 -16.98 -1.95
C LYS A 76 2.49 -16.25 -3.28
N GLY A 77 3.55 -15.51 -3.65
CA GLY A 77 3.52 -14.59 -4.79
C GLY A 77 2.49 -13.48 -4.58
N THR A 78 2.01 -12.92 -5.68
CA THR A 78 1.05 -11.81 -5.68
C THR A 78 -0.41 -12.27 -5.76
N GLU A 79 -0.67 -13.56 -6.01
CA GLU A 79 -1.98 -14.06 -6.41
C GLU A 79 -2.56 -15.15 -5.51
N LYS A 80 -1.79 -15.65 -4.53
CA LYS A 80 -2.25 -16.72 -3.64
C LYS A 80 -2.19 -16.26 -2.21
N THR A 81 -3.36 -16.13 -1.57
CA THR A 81 -3.45 -15.82 -0.13
C THR A 81 -4.46 -16.76 0.52
N TYR A 82 -4.04 -17.34 1.64
CA TYR A 82 -4.89 -18.09 2.54
C TYR A 82 -4.92 -17.39 3.89
N VAL A 83 -6.12 -17.13 4.41
CA VAL A 83 -6.33 -16.46 5.70
C VAL A 83 -7.11 -17.39 6.61
N GLU A 84 -6.51 -17.76 7.73
CA GLU A 84 -7.16 -18.51 8.80
C GLU A 84 -7.68 -17.56 9.86
N PHE A 85 -8.93 -17.77 10.31
CA PHE A 85 -9.59 -16.98 11.33
C PHE A 85 -9.30 -17.62 12.69
N LEU A 86 -8.56 -16.91 13.53
CA LEU A 86 -8.09 -17.44 14.82
C LEU A 86 -8.95 -17.03 16.01
N SER A 87 -9.82 -16.03 15.84
CA SER A 87 -10.73 -15.57 16.89
C SER A 87 -11.73 -16.67 17.26
N PRO A 88 -12.07 -16.88 18.54
CA PRO A 88 -12.97 -17.96 18.97
C PRO A 88 -14.32 -17.97 18.27
N ARG A 89 -14.90 -16.79 17.96
CA ARG A 89 -16.18 -16.64 17.27
C ARG A 89 -16.15 -17.11 15.81
N GLU A 90 -14.97 -17.06 15.19
CA GLU A 90 -14.77 -17.31 13.77
C GLU A 90 -13.98 -18.62 13.54
N LYS A 91 -13.79 -19.39 14.61
CA LYS A 91 -12.97 -20.62 14.58
C LYS A 91 -13.43 -21.59 13.51
N GLY A 92 -12.47 -22.06 12.72
CA GLY A 92 -12.71 -22.98 11.59
C GLY A 92 -13.12 -22.29 10.30
N GLN A 93 -13.31 -20.96 10.30
CA GLN A 93 -13.45 -20.22 9.06
C GLN A 93 -12.08 -19.96 8.43
N HIS A 94 -12.05 -19.93 7.11
CA HIS A 94 -10.88 -19.48 6.37
C HIS A 94 -11.28 -18.83 5.04
N MET A 95 -10.40 -17.98 4.54
CA MET A 95 -10.57 -17.31 3.26
C MET A 95 -9.45 -17.70 2.33
N LEU A 96 -9.78 -17.93 1.06
CA LEU A 96 -8.83 -18.23 -0.01
C LEU A 96 -8.97 -17.21 -1.12
N MET A 97 -7.82 -16.63 -1.54
CA MET A 97 -7.70 -15.79 -2.73
C MET A 97 -6.81 -16.48 -3.76
N LEU A 98 -7.30 -16.57 -4.99
CA LEU A 98 -6.55 -17.06 -6.16
C LEU A 98 -6.77 -16.08 -7.33
N GLY A 99 -5.76 -15.29 -7.65
CA GLY A 99 -5.90 -14.22 -8.63
C GLY A 99 -6.99 -13.23 -8.24
N ASP A 100 -8.02 -13.08 -9.08
CA ASP A 100 -9.14 -12.17 -8.82
C ASP A 100 -10.28 -12.79 -8.02
N ASP A 101 -10.23 -14.08 -7.81
CA ASP A 101 -11.30 -14.83 -7.14
C ASP A 101 -11.02 -15.01 -5.65
N MET A 102 -12.07 -14.80 -4.85
CA MET A 102 -12.02 -15.00 -3.39
C MET A 102 -13.19 -15.79 -2.89
N TRP A 103 -12.93 -16.64 -1.90
CA TRP A 103 -13.94 -17.46 -1.25
C TRP A 103 -13.74 -17.46 0.26
N ILE A 104 -14.86 -17.52 0.99
CA ILE A 104 -14.87 -17.84 2.41
C ILE A 104 -15.44 -19.26 2.60
N TYR A 105 -14.79 -20.01 3.48
CA TYR A 105 -15.19 -21.36 3.90
C TYR A 105 -15.68 -21.26 5.33
N LEU A 106 -16.93 -21.66 5.53
CA LEU A 106 -17.57 -21.69 6.84
C LEU A 106 -17.63 -23.14 7.32
N PRO A 107 -17.47 -23.42 8.64
CA PRO A 107 -17.45 -24.79 9.18
C PRO A 107 -18.68 -25.60 8.85
N ASP A 108 -19.85 -24.96 8.83
CA ASP A 108 -21.15 -25.60 8.63
C ASP A 108 -21.68 -25.50 7.20
N ALA A 109 -20.93 -24.88 6.29
CA ALA A 109 -21.33 -24.80 4.88
C ALA A 109 -20.70 -25.94 4.08
N SER A 110 -21.50 -26.56 3.22
CA SER A 110 -21.05 -27.63 2.34
C SER A 110 -20.23 -27.14 1.14
N ARG A 111 -20.30 -25.84 0.84
CA ARG A 111 -19.60 -25.21 -0.29
C ARG A 111 -19.04 -23.84 0.12
N PRO A 112 -17.90 -23.43 -0.46
CA PRO A 112 -17.38 -22.10 -0.24
C PRO A 112 -18.30 -21.04 -0.82
N ILE A 113 -18.37 -19.89 -0.18
CA ILE A 113 -19.12 -18.74 -0.61
C ILE A 113 -18.15 -17.79 -1.32
N ARG A 114 -18.51 -17.35 -2.52
CA ARG A 114 -17.72 -16.35 -3.24
C ARG A 114 -17.90 -15.00 -2.58
N ILE A 115 -16.80 -14.31 -2.33
CA ILE A 115 -16.74 -12.98 -1.73
C ILE A 115 -15.91 -12.04 -2.59
N THR A 116 -15.94 -10.74 -2.29
CA THR A 116 -15.16 -9.73 -3.00
C THR A 116 -14.08 -9.11 -2.10
N PRO A 117 -12.99 -8.58 -2.68
CA PRO A 117 -11.96 -7.89 -1.90
C PRO A 117 -12.47 -6.67 -1.13
N LEU A 118 -13.49 -5.98 -1.65
CA LEU A 118 -14.06 -4.77 -1.04
C LEU A 118 -14.99 -5.08 0.14
N GLU A 119 -15.58 -6.29 0.20
CA GLU A 119 -16.44 -6.67 1.32
C GLU A 119 -15.68 -6.62 2.64
N ARG A 120 -16.43 -6.25 3.69
CA ARG A 120 -15.89 -6.07 5.02
C ARG A 120 -15.43 -7.40 5.62
N LEU A 121 -14.18 -7.42 6.12
CA LEU A 121 -13.64 -8.51 6.92
C LEU A 121 -13.93 -8.26 8.41
N SER A 122 -13.45 -7.15 8.97
CA SER A 122 -13.64 -6.77 10.37
C SER A 122 -13.57 -5.25 10.50
N GLY A 123 -14.56 -4.64 11.16
CA GLY A 123 -14.63 -3.19 11.35
C GLY A 123 -14.52 -2.43 10.03
N ASN A 124 -13.48 -1.62 9.88
CA ASN A 124 -13.19 -0.87 8.65
C ASN A 124 -12.24 -1.60 7.69
N ALA A 125 -11.71 -2.76 8.08
CA ALA A 125 -10.89 -3.57 7.21
C ALA A 125 -11.75 -4.39 6.24
N SER A 126 -11.39 -4.33 4.96
CA SER A 126 -11.93 -5.15 3.88
C SER A 126 -11.10 -6.43 3.72
N ASN A 127 -11.65 -7.45 3.05
CA ASN A 127 -10.93 -8.68 2.72
C ASN A 127 -9.60 -8.39 2.02
N GLY A 128 -9.60 -7.45 1.09
CA GLY A 128 -8.42 -7.07 0.32
C GLY A 128 -7.37 -6.29 1.11
N ASP A 129 -7.73 -5.60 2.20
CA ASP A 129 -6.74 -4.91 3.03
C ASP A 129 -5.76 -5.88 3.69
N VAL A 130 -6.21 -7.12 3.89
CA VAL A 130 -5.42 -8.20 4.49
C VAL A 130 -4.82 -9.14 3.45
N SER A 131 -5.52 -9.40 2.33
CA SER A 131 -5.14 -10.44 1.37
C SER A 131 -4.50 -9.92 0.07
N ARG A 132 -4.70 -8.63 -0.29
CA ARG A 132 -4.21 -8.01 -1.54
C ARG A 132 -3.31 -6.82 -1.23
N THR A 133 -2.09 -7.11 -0.85
CA THR A 133 -1.14 -6.10 -0.36
C THR A 133 -0.09 -5.67 -1.39
N HIS A 134 -0.04 -6.30 -2.57
CA HIS A 134 0.88 -5.99 -3.67
C HIS A 134 0.29 -4.93 -4.61
N TYR A 135 0.52 -3.66 -4.30
CA TYR A 135 -0.04 -2.56 -5.09
C TYR A 135 0.59 -2.46 -6.49
N ALA A 136 1.87 -2.74 -6.64
CA ALA A 136 2.53 -2.70 -7.96
C ALA A 136 1.95 -3.71 -8.95
N SER A 137 1.43 -4.86 -8.49
CA SER A 137 0.75 -5.83 -9.34
C SER A 137 -0.67 -5.40 -9.71
N ASP A 138 -1.38 -4.76 -8.78
CA ASP A 138 -2.82 -4.48 -8.88
C ASP A 138 -3.15 -3.12 -9.47
N TYR A 139 -2.20 -2.16 -9.45
CA TYR A 139 -2.45 -0.77 -9.81
C TYR A 139 -1.44 -0.23 -10.82
N THR A 140 -1.89 0.71 -11.66
CA THR A 140 -1.06 1.56 -12.51
C THR A 140 -0.86 2.89 -11.78
N PRO A 141 0.37 3.27 -11.40
CA PRO A 141 0.64 4.52 -10.72
C PRO A 141 0.88 5.67 -11.69
N VAL A 142 0.48 6.88 -11.26
CA VAL A 142 0.86 8.15 -11.87
C VAL A 142 1.43 9.05 -10.77
N TYR A 143 2.61 9.61 -10.99
CA TYR A 143 3.15 10.64 -10.11
C TYR A 143 2.37 11.95 -10.30
N LEU A 144 1.81 12.50 -9.24
CA LEU A 144 1.08 13.75 -9.30
C LEU A 144 1.98 14.94 -8.93
N ARG A 145 2.64 14.87 -7.78
CA ARG A 145 3.50 15.93 -7.23
C ARG A 145 4.30 15.45 -6.03
N THR A 146 5.28 16.25 -5.66
CA THR A 146 5.88 16.19 -4.31
C THR A 146 5.23 17.27 -3.45
N GLU A 147 4.89 16.93 -2.21
CA GLU A 147 4.33 17.89 -1.26
C GLU A 147 4.98 17.75 0.11
N LYS A 148 5.06 18.86 0.83
CA LYS A 148 5.62 18.93 2.17
C LYS A 148 4.49 18.86 3.20
N VAL A 149 4.60 17.91 4.14
CA VAL A 149 3.67 17.79 5.26
C VAL A 149 4.47 17.83 6.56
N GLY A 150 4.36 18.91 7.31
CA GLY A 150 5.22 19.16 8.46
C GLY A 150 6.69 19.34 8.07
N ALA A 151 7.55 18.51 8.59
CA ALA A 151 8.99 18.53 8.31
C ALA A 151 9.41 17.60 7.16
N GLU A 152 8.53 16.73 6.68
CA GLU A 152 8.85 15.67 5.71
C GLU A 152 8.27 15.97 4.33
N ASP A 153 8.96 15.49 3.29
CA ASP A 153 8.52 15.56 1.91
C ASP A 153 7.97 14.20 1.46
N TYR A 154 6.85 14.23 0.70
CA TYR A 154 6.15 13.04 0.22
C TYR A 154 5.93 13.11 -1.28
N TYR A 155 6.15 11.99 -1.96
CA TYR A 155 5.62 11.76 -3.29
C TYR A 155 4.14 11.40 -3.19
N LEU A 156 3.29 12.12 -3.88
CA LEU A 156 1.89 11.76 -4.06
C LEU A 156 1.72 11.04 -5.38
N LEU A 157 1.30 9.78 -5.29
CA LEU A 157 0.91 8.96 -6.44
C LEU A 157 -0.62 8.82 -6.50
N GLU A 158 -1.16 8.79 -7.71
CA GLU A 158 -2.50 8.27 -7.99
C GLU A 158 -2.36 6.87 -8.57
N LEU A 159 -3.02 5.90 -7.95
CA LEU A 159 -3.03 4.51 -8.36
C LEU A 159 -4.40 4.18 -8.95
N THR A 160 -4.43 3.70 -10.18
CA THR A 160 -5.66 3.24 -10.85
C THR A 160 -5.65 1.73 -10.95
N ALA A 161 -6.75 1.08 -10.60
CA ALA A 161 -6.88 -0.38 -10.65
C ALA A 161 -6.65 -0.92 -12.06
N LYS A 162 -5.78 -1.94 -12.18
CA LYS A 162 -5.51 -2.64 -13.46
C LYS A 162 -6.62 -3.62 -13.82
N ARG A 163 -7.39 -4.09 -12.83
CA ARG A 163 -8.39 -5.14 -13.00
C ARG A 163 -9.58 -4.96 -12.03
N LYS A 164 -10.71 -5.58 -12.38
CA LYS A 164 -11.95 -5.45 -11.59
C LYS A 164 -11.84 -6.10 -10.20
N GLY A 165 -10.97 -7.09 -10.02
CA GLY A 165 -10.70 -7.76 -8.75
C GLY A 165 -9.82 -6.96 -7.78
N SER A 166 -9.34 -5.76 -8.15
CA SER A 166 -8.61 -4.89 -7.22
C SER A 166 -9.55 -4.40 -6.12
N THR A 167 -9.04 -4.26 -4.90
CA THR A 167 -9.85 -3.87 -3.72
C THR A 167 -10.50 -2.50 -3.90
N TYR A 168 -9.75 -1.54 -4.37
CA TYR A 168 -10.19 -0.17 -4.61
C TYR A 168 -9.98 0.20 -6.08
N GLN A 169 -10.81 1.10 -6.63
CA GLN A 169 -10.67 1.48 -8.03
C GLN A 169 -9.65 2.59 -8.23
N ARG A 170 -9.49 3.44 -7.23
CA ARG A 170 -8.49 4.51 -7.21
C ARG A 170 -7.96 4.68 -5.79
N ILE A 171 -6.64 4.94 -5.69
CA ILE A 171 -5.96 5.23 -4.43
C ILE A 171 -5.10 6.48 -4.62
N LEU A 172 -5.18 7.44 -3.71
CA LEU A 172 -4.14 8.44 -3.53
C LEU A 172 -3.16 7.92 -2.49
N TYR A 173 -1.86 7.94 -2.80
CA TYR A 173 -0.85 7.23 -2.02
C TYR A 173 0.36 8.11 -1.77
N TRP A 174 0.65 8.37 -0.50
CA TRP A 174 1.77 9.19 -0.05
C TRP A 174 2.93 8.32 0.36
N LEU A 175 4.06 8.51 -0.31
CA LEU A 175 5.33 7.84 -0.04
C LEU A 175 6.37 8.85 0.41
N ARG A 176 7.12 8.56 1.47
CA ARG A 176 8.23 9.42 1.88
C ARG A 176 9.27 9.54 0.76
N VAL A 177 9.76 10.76 0.52
CA VAL A 177 10.76 11.01 -0.53
C VAL A 177 12.07 10.26 -0.24
N GLU A 178 12.46 10.18 1.02
CA GLU A 178 13.73 9.59 1.46
C GLU A 178 13.88 8.11 1.07
N ASP A 179 12.83 7.31 1.30
CA ASP A 179 12.93 5.85 1.22
C ASP A 179 11.77 5.17 0.46
N ALA A 180 10.79 5.93 -0.03
CA ALA A 180 9.54 5.45 -0.63
C ALA A 180 8.64 4.67 0.35
N ARG A 181 8.83 4.82 1.65
CA ARG A 181 8.00 4.19 2.68
C ARG A 181 6.58 4.77 2.66
N PRO A 182 5.54 3.93 2.66
CA PRO A 182 4.16 4.38 2.78
C PRO A 182 3.94 5.21 4.06
N ALA A 183 3.15 6.28 3.95
CA ALA A 183 2.77 7.10 5.08
C ALA A 183 1.26 7.25 5.20
N ARG A 184 0.56 7.43 4.08
CA ARG A 184 -0.89 7.63 4.02
C ARG A 184 -1.46 7.06 2.73
N ALA A 185 -2.74 6.67 2.77
CA ALA A 185 -3.53 6.37 1.58
C ALA A 185 -4.96 6.88 1.73
N GLU A 186 -5.60 7.21 0.60
CA GLU A 186 -7.03 7.49 0.50
C GLU A 186 -7.63 6.58 -0.56
N PHE A 187 -8.76 5.94 -0.25
CA PHE A 187 -9.37 4.91 -1.06
C PHE A 187 -10.72 5.34 -1.61
N TYR A 188 -10.89 5.15 -2.92
CA TYR A 188 -12.05 5.65 -3.67
C TYR A 188 -12.76 4.53 -4.42
N LEU A 189 -14.09 4.64 -4.49
CA LEU A 189 -14.92 3.81 -5.36
C LEU A 189 -14.85 4.29 -6.82
N THR A 190 -15.39 3.48 -7.73
CA THR A 190 -15.57 3.85 -9.16
C THR A 190 -16.36 5.15 -9.34
N SER A 191 -17.30 5.44 -8.44
CA SER A 191 -18.08 6.70 -8.43
C SER A 191 -17.25 7.93 -8.08
N GLY A 192 -15.98 7.76 -7.68
CA GLY A 192 -15.12 8.83 -7.15
C GLY A 192 -15.38 9.15 -5.67
N LYS A 193 -16.29 8.41 -4.99
CA LYS A 193 -16.56 8.63 -3.56
C LYS A 193 -15.37 8.16 -2.72
N HIS A 194 -14.84 9.05 -1.87
CA HIS A 194 -13.88 8.74 -0.83
C HIS A 194 -14.57 7.95 0.29
N ILE A 195 -14.09 6.74 0.56
CA ILE A 195 -14.76 5.84 1.51
C ILE A 195 -13.91 5.49 2.72
N LYS A 196 -12.58 5.54 2.58
CA LYS A 196 -11.65 5.09 3.60
C LYS A 196 -10.32 5.83 3.46
N SER A 197 -9.65 6.08 4.58
CA SER A 197 -8.24 6.51 4.62
C SER A 197 -7.41 5.52 5.43
N ALA A 198 -6.10 5.49 5.19
CA ALA A 198 -5.15 4.75 5.99
C ALA A 198 -3.99 5.65 6.41
N SER A 199 -3.51 5.45 7.64
CA SER A 199 -2.17 5.85 8.08
C SER A 199 -1.32 4.61 8.30
N PHE A 200 -0.07 4.66 7.81
CA PHE A 200 0.92 3.60 7.98
C PHE A 200 1.82 4.01 9.16
N ASP A 201 1.45 3.56 10.36
CA ASP A 201 1.84 4.20 11.62
C ASP A 201 3.23 3.78 12.09
N GLU A 202 3.53 2.47 12.04
CA GLU A 202 4.77 1.94 12.64
C GLU A 202 5.45 0.92 11.74
N TYR A 203 6.78 0.99 11.73
CA TYR A 203 7.65 0.07 11.02
C TYR A 203 8.70 -0.51 11.97
N ALA A 204 8.99 -1.80 11.83
CA ALA A 204 10.03 -2.48 12.62
C ALA A 204 11.03 -3.19 11.71
N SER A 205 12.25 -3.37 12.20
CA SER A 205 13.27 -4.17 11.51
C SER A 205 13.01 -5.66 11.76
N ILE A 206 12.68 -6.40 10.70
CA ILE A 206 12.42 -7.84 10.72
C ILE A 206 13.35 -8.50 9.71
N GLY A 207 14.24 -9.36 10.18
CA GLY A 207 15.27 -9.96 9.33
C GLY A 207 16.20 -8.93 8.67
N GLY A 208 16.45 -7.79 9.33
CA GLY A 208 17.28 -6.68 8.80
C GLY A 208 16.55 -5.77 7.81
N ARG A 209 15.24 -5.92 7.62
CA ARG A 209 14.42 -5.17 6.67
C ARG A 209 13.29 -4.43 7.39
N SER A 210 12.99 -3.21 6.93
CA SER A 210 11.91 -2.40 7.51
C SER A 210 10.57 -2.92 7.03
N GLN A 211 9.73 -3.41 7.94
CA GLN A 211 8.41 -3.94 7.65
C GLN A 211 7.34 -3.16 8.40
N LEU A 212 6.19 -2.95 7.77
CA LEU A 212 5.02 -2.36 8.39
C LEU A 212 4.51 -3.29 9.51
N VAL A 213 4.37 -2.75 10.73
CA VAL A 213 3.88 -3.49 11.90
C VAL A 213 2.58 -2.92 12.46
N ARG A 214 2.19 -1.70 12.05
CA ARG A 214 0.93 -1.09 12.46
C ARG A 214 0.41 -0.14 11.41
N MET A 215 -0.90 -0.20 11.17
CA MET A 215 -1.62 0.75 10.33
C MET A 215 -3.02 0.99 10.88
N THR A 216 -3.56 2.19 10.66
CA THR A 216 -4.92 2.55 11.06
C THR A 216 -5.78 2.85 9.83
N LEU A 217 -6.97 2.27 9.78
CA LEU A 217 -7.98 2.52 8.75
C LEU A 217 -9.10 3.38 9.33
N TYR A 218 -9.46 4.45 8.66
CA TYR A 218 -10.51 5.39 9.04
C TYR A 218 -11.70 5.30 8.10
N ASP A 219 -12.92 5.30 8.65
CA ASP A 219 -14.17 5.38 7.87
C ASP A 219 -14.43 6.83 7.49
N GLU A 220 -14.36 7.15 6.19
CA GLU A 220 -14.59 8.50 5.67
C GLU A 220 -16.07 8.78 5.35
N ILE A 221 -16.95 7.84 5.68
CA ILE A 221 -18.39 7.99 5.53
C ILE A 221 -19.03 8.35 6.88
N ARG A 222 -18.70 7.61 7.93
CA ARG A 222 -19.26 7.77 9.27
C ARG A 222 -18.42 8.67 10.17
N HIS A 223 -17.10 8.77 9.92
CA HIS A 223 -16.12 9.60 10.64
C HIS A 223 -15.97 9.33 12.15
N ASN A 224 -16.65 8.35 12.71
CA ASN A 224 -16.62 8.02 14.14
C ASN A 224 -16.01 6.65 14.43
N SER A 225 -15.53 5.96 13.41
CA SER A 225 -14.94 4.64 13.54
C SER A 225 -13.57 4.53 12.86
N HIS A 226 -12.69 3.75 13.45
CA HIS A 226 -11.42 3.36 12.88
C HIS A 226 -11.05 1.94 13.32
N SER A 227 -10.18 1.31 12.55
CA SER A 227 -9.64 -0.01 12.86
C SER A 227 -8.12 0.04 12.85
N VAL A 228 -7.50 -0.45 13.91
CA VAL A 228 -6.05 -0.58 14.03
C VAL A 228 -5.66 -2.01 13.64
N LEU A 229 -4.78 -2.15 12.66
CA LEU A 229 -4.20 -3.40 12.21
C LEU A 229 -2.77 -3.51 12.75
N GLU A 230 -2.50 -4.53 13.55
CA GLU A 230 -1.17 -4.83 14.10
C GLU A 230 -0.66 -6.13 13.46
N TYR A 231 0.53 -6.07 12.88
CA TYR A 231 1.17 -7.18 12.18
C TYR A 231 2.28 -7.78 13.05
N SER A 232 2.26 -9.10 13.22
CA SER A 232 3.23 -9.82 14.04
C SER A 232 3.58 -11.18 13.43
N GLY A 233 4.65 -11.81 13.93
CA GLY A 233 5.06 -13.13 13.47
C GLY A 233 5.41 -13.17 11.98
N ILE A 234 5.80 -12.03 11.39
CA ILE A 234 6.17 -11.92 9.98
C ILE A 234 7.42 -12.75 9.73
N ALA A 235 7.33 -13.76 8.89
CA ALA A 235 8.44 -14.65 8.61
C ALA A 235 8.33 -15.27 7.20
N PRO A 236 9.46 -15.37 6.46
CA PRO A 236 9.50 -16.16 5.24
C PRO A 236 9.15 -17.61 5.56
N ARG A 237 8.32 -18.22 4.72
CA ARG A 237 7.94 -19.62 4.86
C ARG A 237 7.68 -20.24 3.48
N GLU A 238 8.24 -21.40 3.23
CA GLU A 238 7.85 -22.19 2.07
C GLU A 238 6.44 -22.75 2.31
N LEU A 239 5.50 -22.36 1.43
CA LEU A 239 4.10 -22.74 1.53
C LEU A 239 3.76 -23.76 0.44
N PRO A 240 3.21 -24.94 0.81
CA PRO A 240 2.84 -25.96 -0.16
C PRO A 240 1.63 -25.50 -1.00
N ASP A 241 1.63 -25.81 -2.30
CA ASP A 241 0.54 -25.43 -3.21
C ASP A 241 -0.83 -25.99 -2.80
N LYS A 242 -0.86 -27.13 -2.12
CA LYS A 242 -2.10 -27.72 -1.57
C LYS A 242 -2.82 -26.78 -0.59
N LEU A 243 -2.11 -25.82 0.05
CA LEU A 243 -2.73 -24.83 0.93
C LEU A 243 -3.69 -23.93 0.15
N PHE A 244 -3.42 -23.70 -1.13
CA PHE A 244 -4.15 -22.80 -2.01
C PHE A 244 -5.08 -23.54 -2.97
N TYR A 245 -5.58 -24.72 -2.59
CA TYR A 245 -6.48 -25.49 -3.42
C TYR A 245 -7.94 -25.22 -3.08
N GLN A 246 -8.73 -24.76 -4.05
CA GLN A 246 -10.13 -24.38 -3.85
C GLN A 246 -11.05 -25.56 -3.43
N GLY A 247 -10.74 -26.77 -3.87
CA GLY A 247 -11.51 -27.98 -3.55
C GLY A 247 -11.23 -28.57 -2.18
N ARG A 248 -10.56 -27.84 -1.29
CA ARG A 248 -10.19 -28.32 0.03
C ARG A 248 -11.40 -28.39 0.96
N THR A 249 -11.81 -29.60 1.26
CA THR A 249 -12.85 -29.92 2.25
C THR A 249 -12.25 -30.44 3.56
N ASP A 250 -10.92 -30.54 3.65
CA ASP A 250 -10.25 -31.14 4.81
C ASP A 250 -10.30 -30.18 5.98
N ARG A 251 -11.02 -30.60 7.01
CA ARG A 251 -10.96 -29.97 8.35
C ARG A 251 -9.58 -30.30 8.95
N PHE A 252 -8.85 -29.33 9.37
CA PHE A 252 -7.67 -29.50 10.21
C PHE A 252 -8.05 -29.60 11.66
#